data_9ca309b29a145d03998878c5e00cd082
#
_entry.id   9ca309b29a145d03998878c5e00cd082
#
_cell.length_a   1.000
_cell.length_b   1.000
_cell.length_c   1.000
_cell.angle_alpha   90.00
_cell.angle_beta   90.00
_cell.angle_gamma   90.00
#
_symmetry.space_group_name_H-M   'P 1'
#
loop_
_entity.id
_entity.type
_entity.pdbx_description
1 polymer ?
#
loop_
_entity_poly.entity_id
_entity_poly.type
_entity_poly.pdbx_seq_one_letter_code
_entity_poly.pdbx_strand_id
1 'polypeptide(L)'
;DKTSPTGITQGGYANNIVVKEHFAVHIPEHISLDKAAPLLCAGITTYSPLMKAKLKAGDKVGVAGIGGLGQMAIKLAVAMGADVY
;
A
#
# COMPACT_ATOMS: atom_id res chain seq x y z
N ASP A 1 9.55 -15.12 -1.78
CA ASP A 1 10.13 -15.58 -0.54
C ASP A 1 11.07 -16.78 -0.80
N LYS A 2 12.31 -16.66 -0.35
CA LYS A 2 13.33 -17.69 -0.55
C LYS A 2 13.07 -18.98 0.23
N THR A 3 12.09 -18.99 1.14
CA THR A 3 11.69 -20.20 1.86
C THR A 3 10.73 -21.07 1.10
N SER A 4 10.13 -20.57 0.02
CA SER A 4 9.28 -21.36 -0.86
C SER A 4 10.12 -22.28 -1.72
N PRO A 5 9.67 -23.53 -1.99
CA PRO A 5 10.40 -24.45 -2.87
C PRO A 5 10.66 -23.90 -4.27
N THR A 6 9.77 -23.01 -4.76
CA THR A 6 9.88 -22.39 -6.08
C THR A 6 10.56 -21.01 -6.05
N GLY A 7 10.92 -20.52 -4.87
CA GLY A 7 11.39 -19.14 -4.69
C GLY A 7 10.29 -18.10 -4.73
N ILE A 8 9.05 -18.48 -4.98
CA ILE A 8 7.89 -17.60 -5.08
C ILE A 8 6.85 -18.06 -4.06
N THR A 9 6.39 -17.14 -3.22
CA THR A 9 5.34 -17.42 -2.25
C THR A 9 4.00 -17.52 -2.95
N GLN A 10 3.30 -18.64 -2.76
CA GLN A 10 2.01 -18.93 -3.37
C GLN A 10 0.99 -19.30 -2.30
N GLY A 11 -0.28 -19.42 -2.70
CA GLY A 11 -1.35 -19.92 -1.84
C GLY A 11 -2.09 -18.84 -1.06
N GLY A 12 -2.14 -17.62 -1.61
CA GLY A 12 -2.87 -16.52 -0.99
C GLY A 12 -4.39 -16.73 -0.89
N TYR A 13 -4.95 -17.51 -1.80
CA TYR A 13 -6.37 -17.86 -1.75
C TYR A 13 -6.57 -19.13 -0.90
N ALA A 14 -6.35 -19.00 0.39
CA ALA A 14 -6.42 -20.12 1.33
C ALA A 14 -6.87 -19.62 2.70
N ASN A 15 -7.36 -20.54 3.53
CA ASN A 15 -7.81 -20.22 4.89
C ASN A 15 -6.63 -19.97 5.84
N ASN A 16 -5.46 -20.49 5.49
CA ASN A 16 -4.25 -20.30 6.29
C ASN A 16 -3.02 -20.29 5.38
N ILE A 17 -1.94 -19.72 5.88
CA ILE A 17 -0.67 -19.65 5.19
C ILE A 17 0.46 -19.61 6.21
N VAL A 18 1.62 -20.18 5.85
CA VAL A 18 2.82 -20.08 6.67
C VAL A 18 3.79 -19.11 6.00
N VAL A 19 4.13 -18.05 6.72
CA VAL A 19 5.06 -17.01 6.22
C VAL A 19 6.09 -16.71 7.28
N LYS A 20 7.22 -16.13 6.86
CA LYS A 20 8.20 -15.62 7.81
C LYS A 20 7.62 -14.43 8.56
N GLU A 21 7.94 -14.35 9.85
CA GLU A 21 7.50 -13.24 10.71
C GLU A 21 7.83 -11.87 10.11
N HIS A 22 8.98 -11.76 9.43
CA HIS A 22 9.41 -10.52 8.79
C HIS A 22 8.38 -9.93 7.81
N PHE A 23 7.58 -10.80 7.18
CA PHE A 23 6.56 -10.39 6.21
C PHE A 23 5.17 -10.23 6.83
N ALA A 24 5.04 -10.47 8.13
CA ALA A 24 3.78 -10.30 8.84
C ALA A 24 3.71 -8.91 9.45
N VAL A 25 2.64 -8.18 9.18
CA VAL A 25 2.44 -6.81 9.65
C VAL A 25 1.20 -6.76 10.53
N HIS A 26 1.30 -6.07 11.66
CA HIS A 26 0.17 -5.88 12.55
C HIS A 26 -0.83 -4.89 11.95
N ILE A 27 -2.11 -5.26 11.93
CA ILE A 27 -3.18 -4.39 11.46
C ILE A 27 -3.88 -3.78 12.68
N PRO A 28 -3.99 -2.44 12.77
CA PRO A 28 -4.71 -1.82 13.89
C PRO A 28 -6.16 -2.30 14.00
N GLU A 29 -6.64 -2.48 15.22
CA GLU A 29 -7.97 -3.04 15.48
C GLU A 29 -9.11 -2.20 14.91
N HIS A 30 -8.93 -0.89 14.82
CA HIS A 30 -9.97 0.02 14.30
C HIS A 30 -10.13 -0.02 12.78
N ILE A 31 -9.27 -0.76 12.06
CA ILE A 31 -9.37 -0.91 10.61
C ILE A 31 -9.97 -2.28 10.31
N SER A 32 -11.09 -2.31 9.58
CA SER A 32 -11.70 -3.57 9.16
C SER A 32 -10.80 -4.29 8.16
N LEU A 33 -10.80 -5.63 8.19
CA LEU A 33 -9.87 -6.43 7.38
C LEU A 33 -10.09 -6.26 5.87
N ASP A 34 -11.33 -6.06 5.45
CA ASP A 34 -11.66 -5.83 4.04
C ASP A 34 -11.08 -4.52 3.51
N LYS A 35 -10.95 -3.51 4.38
CA LYS A 35 -10.34 -2.22 4.03
C LYS A 35 -8.83 -2.23 4.18
N ALA A 36 -8.31 -3.06 5.10
CA ALA A 36 -6.87 -3.18 5.32
C ALA A 36 -6.15 -3.91 4.18
N ALA A 37 -6.78 -4.91 3.59
CA ALA A 37 -6.15 -5.74 2.57
C ALA A 37 -5.58 -4.94 1.39
N PRO A 38 -6.31 -3.99 0.77
CA PRO A 38 -5.75 -3.18 -0.31
C PRO A 38 -4.58 -2.29 0.14
N LEU A 39 -4.55 -1.88 1.41
CA LEU A 39 -3.47 -1.01 1.92
C LEU A 39 -2.12 -1.70 1.96
N LEU A 40 -2.08 -3.02 2.11
CA LEU A 40 -0.83 -3.77 2.23
C LEU A 40 0.03 -3.68 0.97
N CYS A 41 -0.57 -3.48 -0.17
CA CYS A 41 0.16 -3.30 -1.43
C CYS A 41 -0.01 -1.88 -1.95
N ALA A 42 -1.24 -1.45 -2.21
CA ALA A 42 -1.53 -0.15 -2.82
C ALA A 42 -1.13 1.03 -1.91
N GLY A 43 -1.17 0.85 -0.60
CA GLY A 43 -0.73 1.89 0.33
C GLY A 43 0.74 2.21 0.19
N ILE A 44 1.61 1.23 0.35
CA ILE A 44 3.06 1.48 0.27
C ILE A 44 3.52 1.81 -1.15
N THR A 45 2.89 1.23 -2.16
CA THR A 45 3.24 1.48 -3.56
C THR A 45 3.02 2.95 -3.94
N THR A 46 1.99 3.58 -3.38
CA THR A 46 1.70 4.99 -3.65
C THR A 46 2.38 5.92 -2.64
N TYR A 47 2.49 5.51 -1.38
CA TYR A 47 3.09 6.32 -0.31
C TYR A 47 4.60 6.49 -0.48
N SER A 48 5.30 5.41 -0.81
CA SER A 48 6.76 5.42 -0.89
C SER A 48 7.31 6.43 -1.91
N PRO A 49 6.79 6.51 -3.16
CA PRO A 49 7.24 7.54 -4.10
C PRO A 49 6.97 8.95 -3.62
N LEU A 50 5.84 9.20 -2.95
CA LEU A 50 5.51 10.53 -2.40
C LEU A 50 6.52 10.92 -1.33
N MET A 51 6.91 9.99 -0.47
CA MET A 51 7.92 10.25 0.56
C MET A 51 9.31 10.45 -0.03
N LYS A 52 9.69 9.67 -1.04
CA LYS A 52 10.98 9.81 -1.72
C LYS A 52 11.10 11.14 -2.45
N ALA A 53 9.98 11.63 -2.98
CA ALA A 53 9.93 12.94 -3.63
C ALA A 53 9.93 14.09 -2.61
N LYS A 54 9.91 13.80 -1.32
CA LYS A 54 9.86 14.79 -0.23
C LYS A 54 8.69 15.75 -0.38
N LEU A 55 7.51 15.20 -0.65
CA LEU A 55 6.29 15.97 -0.81
C LEU A 55 5.99 16.79 0.44
N LYS A 56 5.67 18.06 0.24
CA LYS A 56 5.33 18.99 1.30
C LYS A 56 3.94 19.55 1.11
N ALA A 57 3.34 20.07 2.18
CA ALA A 57 2.06 20.75 2.11
C ALA A 57 2.15 21.92 1.12
N GLY A 58 1.17 22.04 0.24
CA GLY A 58 1.13 23.05 -0.80
C GLY A 58 1.78 22.66 -2.12
N ASP A 59 2.51 21.54 -2.16
CA ASP A 59 3.08 21.04 -3.42
C ASP A 59 1.97 20.59 -4.36
N LYS A 60 2.25 20.68 -5.66
CA LYS A 60 1.31 20.24 -6.70
C LYS A 60 1.69 18.84 -7.16
N VAL A 61 0.72 17.93 -7.19
CA VAL A 61 0.90 16.54 -7.59
C VAL A 61 -0.10 16.18 -8.67
N GLY A 62 0.39 15.62 -9.76
CA GLY A 62 -0.47 15.07 -10.80
C GLY A 62 -0.57 13.55 -10.65
N VAL A 63 -1.78 13.01 -10.76
CA VAL A 63 -2.02 11.57 -10.74
C VAL A 63 -2.70 11.18 -12.04
N ALA A 64 -2.00 10.38 -12.84
CA ALA A 64 -2.55 9.86 -14.09
C ALA A 64 -3.16 8.48 -13.84
N GLY A 65 -4.44 8.33 -14.17
CA GLY A 65 -5.18 7.08 -13.97
C GLY A 65 -5.89 7.05 -12.62
N ILE A 66 -7.18 6.71 -12.65
CA ILE A 66 -8.05 6.69 -11.46
C ILE A 66 -8.55 5.27 -11.20
N GLY A 67 -7.62 4.30 -11.19
CA GLY A 67 -7.87 2.95 -10.71
C GLY A 67 -7.64 2.86 -9.21
N GLY A 68 -7.50 1.64 -8.68
CA GLY A 68 -7.27 1.44 -7.24
C GLY A 68 -6.02 2.14 -6.73
N LEU A 69 -4.92 2.03 -7.45
CA LEU A 69 -3.67 2.70 -7.08
C LEU A 69 -3.78 4.22 -7.21
N GLY A 70 -4.39 4.72 -8.30
CA GLY A 70 -4.56 6.15 -8.50
C GLY A 70 -5.44 6.79 -7.43
N GLN A 71 -6.53 6.14 -7.04
CA GLN A 71 -7.39 6.61 -5.95
C GLN A 71 -6.63 6.68 -4.63
N MET A 72 -5.81 5.66 -4.32
CA MET A 72 -5.00 5.65 -3.12
C MET A 72 -3.97 6.78 -3.14
N ALA A 73 -3.31 7.00 -4.29
CA ALA A 73 -2.34 8.08 -4.45
C ALA A 73 -2.98 9.45 -4.21
N ILE A 74 -4.19 9.67 -4.74
CA ILE A 74 -4.93 10.93 -4.53
C ILE A 74 -5.22 11.13 -3.05
N LYS A 75 -5.74 10.11 -2.38
CA LYS A 75 -6.09 10.20 -0.95
C LYS A 75 -4.87 10.48 -0.08
N LEU A 76 -3.76 9.79 -0.33
CA LEU A 76 -2.53 10.00 0.44
C LEU A 76 -1.92 11.37 0.18
N ALA A 77 -1.88 11.82 -1.07
CA ALA A 77 -1.34 13.13 -1.41
C ALA A 77 -2.18 14.26 -0.80
N VAL A 78 -3.50 14.15 -0.83
CA VAL A 78 -4.40 15.11 -0.18
C VAL A 78 -4.16 15.12 1.34
N ALA A 79 -4.03 13.95 1.96
CA ALA A 79 -3.76 13.84 3.40
C ALA A 79 -2.40 14.45 3.76
N MET A 80 -1.44 14.47 2.84
CA MET A 80 -0.14 15.11 3.03
C MET A 80 -0.17 16.63 2.77
N GLY A 81 -1.33 17.17 2.40
CA GLY A 81 -1.51 18.60 2.18
C GLY A 81 -1.19 19.09 0.77
N ALA A 82 -1.02 18.19 -0.20
CA ALA A 82 -0.73 18.58 -1.58
C ALA A 82 -1.98 18.99 -2.35
N ASP A 83 -1.78 19.82 -3.38
CA ASP A 83 -2.79 20.10 -4.38
C ASP A 83 -2.72 19.01 -5.45
N VAL A 84 -3.77 18.21 -5.59
CA VAL A 84 -3.79 17.05 -6.49
C VAL A 84 -4.61 17.34 -7.74
N TYR A 85 -4.04 17.00 -8.87
CA TYR A 85 -4.64 17.20 -10.19
C TYR A 85 -4.89 15.88 -10.91
#